data_5ff54fb43f120c3d21a34de21d2f79df
#
_entry.id   5ff54fb43f120c3d21a34de21d2f79df
#
_cell.length_a   1.000
_cell.length_b   1.000
_cell.length_c   1.000
_cell.angle_alpha   90.00
_cell.angle_beta   90.00
_cell.angle_gamma   90.00
#
_symmetry.space_group_name_H-M   'P 1'
#
loop_
_entity.id
_entity.type
_entity.pdbx_description
1 polymer ?
#
loop_
_entity_poly.entity_id
_entity_poly.type
_entity_poly.pdbx_seq_one_letter_code
_entity_poly.pdbx_strand_id
1 'polypeptide(L)'
;MRNESTGPSRRTDTREKIIEAAASLIPELGWGDVSSRRVAERAGVNTGVIHYHVGSIGELRRIAAVGKIRTFFLDRIDEALSQEDPAVAVETMLRALAANDPRDPELLLLYESLVAASRDDQLRAEIAASLAELRQRLCDWFAARGVAHPLTVAVTLTAAIDGYLLQRSLDPSVEPGPLIDGLVALVRQQVAAYGS
;
A
#
# COMPACT_ATOMS: atom_id res chain seq x y z
N MET A 1 4.96 -47.74 -3.14
CA MET A 1 5.97 -46.67 -3.26
C MET A 1 5.42 -45.62 -4.20
N ARG A 2 4.90 -44.53 -3.70
CA ARG A 2 4.63 -43.30 -4.50
C ARG A 2 5.40 -42.17 -3.87
N ASN A 3 6.48 -41.80 -4.52
CA ASN A 3 7.31 -40.64 -4.23
C ASN A 3 6.55 -39.41 -4.79
N GLU A 4 5.75 -38.71 -3.96
CA GLU A 4 5.15 -37.45 -4.36
C GLU A 4 6.23 -36.39 -4.25
N SER A 5 6.82 -36.01 -5.38
CA SER A 5 7.71 -34.87 -5.52
C SER A 5 6.94 -33.61 -5.09
N THR A 6 7.28 -33.10 -3.93
CA THR A 6 6.85 -31.78 -3.45
C THR A 6 7.60 -30.72 -4.29
N GLY A 7 7.08 -30.42 -5.48
CA GLY A 7 7.71 -29.50 -6.42
C GLY A 7 7.70 -28.04 -5.93
N PRO A 8 8.58 -27.18 -6.48
CA PRO A 8 8.71 -25.75 -6.12
C PRO A 8 7.38 -24.99 -6.13
N SER A 9 6.46 -25.33 -7.03
CA SER A 9 5.14 -24.70 -7.18
C SER A 9 4.24 -24.84 -5.93
N ARG A 10 4.19 -26.04 -5.30
CA ARG A 10 3.38 -26.23 -4.08
C ARG A 10 3.91 -25.47 -2.86
N ARG A 11 5.23 -25.29 -2.76
CA ARG A 11 5.83 -24.52 -1.65
C ARG A 11 5.54 -23.04 -1.76
N THR A 12 5.59 -22.48 -2.97
CA THR A 12 5.24 -21.09 -3.27
C THR A 12 3.77 -20.85 -2.95
N ASP A 13 2.87 -21.70 -3.45
CA ASP A 13 1.42 -21.61 -3.22
C ASP A 13 1.07 -21.67 -1.71
N THR A 14 1.73 -22.53 -0.94
CA THR A 14 1.49 -22.61 0.52
C THR A 14 1.97 -21.36 1.24
N ARG A 15 3.12 -20.80 0.86
CA ARG A 15 3.65 -19.57 1.45
C ARG A 15 2.74 -18.38 1.16
N GLU A 16 2.25 -18.26 -0.07
CA GLU A 16 1.32 -17.21 -0.48
C GLU A 16 0.00 -17.29 0.30
N LYS A 17 -0.58 -18.49 0.46
CA LYS A 17 -1.78 -18.69 1.29
C LYS A 17 -1.59 -18.26 2.73
N ILE A 18 -0.43 -18.54 3.32
CA ILE A 18 -0.12 -18.13 4.70
C ILE A 18 -0.01 -16.61 4.79
N ILE A 19 0.66 -15.96 3.84
CA ILE A 19 0.79 -14.49 3.80
C ILE A 19 -0.58 -13.83 3.61
N GLU A 20 -1.41 -14.33 2.69
CA GLU A 20 -2.75 -13.81 2.44
C GLU A 20 -3.67 -13.99 3.66
N ALA A 21 -3.59 -15.14 4.33
CA ALA A 21 -4.32 -15.37 5.57
C ALA A 21 -3.92 -14.39 6.69
N ALA A 22 -2.62 -14.08 6.81
CA ALA A 22 -2.15 -13.09 7.76
C ALA A 22 -2.62 -11.68 7.40
N ALA A 23 -2.55 -11.31 6.12
CA ALA A 23 -3.00 -10.01 5.62
C ALA A 23 -4.50 -9.79 5.86
N SER A 24 -5.34 -10.81 5.64
CA SER A 24 -6.78 -10.72 5.91
C SER A 24 -7.13 -10.65 7.40
N LEU A 25 -6.32 -11.24 8.27
CA LEU A 25 -6.57 -11.25 9.71
C LEU A 25 -6.17 -9.95 10.42
N ILE A 26 -5.20 -9.19 9.88
CA ILE A 26 -4.76 -7.94 10.49
C ILE A 26 -5.91 -6.93 10.61
N PRO A 27 -6.66 -6.60 9.54
CA PRO A 27 -7.78 -5.67 9.65
C PRO A 27 -8.99 -6.21 10.43
N GLU A 28 -9.15 -7.54 10.49
CA GLU A 28 -10.27 -8.17 11.23
C GLU A 28 -10.05 -8.18 12.75
N LEU A 29 -8.82 -8.40 13.20
CA LEU A 29 -8.51 -8.69 14.59
C LEU A 29 -7.64 -7.62 15.27
N GLY A 30 -7.01 -6.76 14.49
CA GLY A 30 -5.93 -5.90 14.93
C GLY A 30 -4.56 -6.58 14.90
N TRP A 31 -3.49 -5.79 14.79
CA TRP A 31 -2.11 -6.27 14.66
C TRP A 31 -1.67 -7.26 15.73
N GLY A 32 -2.01 -6.98 17.00
CA GLY A 32 -1.56 -7.77 18.16
C GLY A 32 -2.17 -9.16 18.24
N ASP A 33 -3.40 -9.30 17.78
CA ASP A 33 -4.21 -10.51 17.93
C ASP A 33 -4.04 -11.55 16.82
N VAL A 34 -3.29 -11.21 15.77
CA VAL A 34 -2.92 -12.18 14.72
C VAL A 34 -1.87 -13.14 15.28
N SER A 35 -2.23 -14.41 15.42
CA SER A 35 -1.36 -15.47 15.95
C SER A 35 -1.12 -16.57 14.93
N SER A 36 -0.03 -17.34 15.09
CA SER A 36 0.27 -18.49 14.23
C SER A 36 -0.88 -19.50 14.17
N ARG A 37 -1.61 -19.68 15.28
CA ARG A 37 -2.77 -20.57 15.34
C ARG A 37 -3.91 -20.06 14.43
N ARG A 38 -4.27 -18.78 14.53
CA ARG A 38 -5.34 -18.17 13.72
C ARG A 38 -5.00 -18.15 12.24
N VAL A 39 -3.72 -17.85 11.91
CA VAL A 39 -3.26 -17.90 10.52
C VAL A 39 -3.29 -19.32 9.98
N ALA A 40 -2.84 -20.33 10.77
CA ALA A 40 -2.87 -21.73 10.36
C ALA A 40 -4.30 -22.21 10.08
N GLU A 41 -5.25 -21.84 10.94
CA GLU A 41 -6.67 -22.14 10.78
C GLU A 41 -7.24 -21.50 9.51
N ARG A 42 -6.97 -20.21 9.27
CA ARG A 42 -7.42 -19.46 8.09
C ARG A 42 -6.81 -20.02 6.79
N ALA A 43 -5.53 -20.36 6.80
CA ALA A 43 -4.81 -20.89 5.64
C ALA A 43 -5.06 -22.39 5.39
N GLY A 44 -5.70 -23.10 6.30
CA GLY A 44 -5.92 -24.55 6.19
C GLY A 44 -4.64 -25.36 6.30
N VAL A 45 -3.67 -24.94 7.13
CA VAL A 45 -2.37 -25.60 7.33
C VAL A 45 -2.11 -25.88 8.80
N ASN A 46 -1.10 -26.69 9.09
CA ASN A 46 -0.63 -26.88 10.46
C ASN A 46 0.27 -25.71 10.90
N THR A 47 0.23 -25.35 12.18
CA THR A 47 1.05 -24.26 12.75
C THR A 47 2.55 -24.41 12.49
N GLY A 48 3.07 -25.65 12.49
CA GLY A 48 4.48 -25.92 12.18
C GLY A 48 4.88 -25.54 10.75
N VAL A 49 3.93 -25.55 9.81
CA VAL A 49 4.14 -25.14 8.42
C VAL A 49 4.42 -23.63 8.33
N ILE A 50 3.78 -22.81 9.17
CA ILE A 50 4.02 -21.36 9.24
C ILE A 50 5.48 -21.10 9.60
N HIS A 51 5.97 -21.70 10.69
CA HIS A 51 7.35 -21.51 11.13
C HIS A 51 8.38 -21.96 10.07
N TYR A 52 8.06 -23.01 9.33
CA TYR A 52 8.92 -23.50 8.25
C TYR A 52 9.00 -22.53 7.05
N HIS A 53 7.89 -21.88 6.69
CA HIS A 53 7.82 -20.98 5.51
C HIS A 53 8.21 -19.53 5.78
N VAL A 54 7.99 -19.03 7.01
CA VAL A 54 8.09 -17.60 7.33
C VAL A 54 8.74 -17.29 8.68
N GLY A 55 9.29 -18.29 9.37
CA GLY A 55 10.01 -18.08 10.63
C GLY A 55 9.09 -17.72 11.80
N SER A 56 8.92 -16.46 12.11
CA SER A 56 8.12 -15.99 13.25
C SER A 56 6.79 -15.36 12.81
N ILE A 57 5.81 -15.32 13.74
CA ILE A 57 4.54 -14.61 13.50
C ILE A 57 4.75 -13.10 13.31
N GLY A 58 5.74 -12.50 13.97
CA GLY A 58 6.10 -11.10 13.78
C GLY A 58 6.61 -10.84 12.35
N GLU A 59 7.49 -11.70 11.85
CA GLU A 59 7.99 -11.64 10.49
C GLU A 59 6.86 -11.84 9.47
N LEU A 60 5.98 -12.82 9.70
CA LEU A 60 4.81 -13.05 8.85
C LEU A 60 3.90 -11.82 8.76
N ARG A 61 3.58 -11.18 9.89
CA ARG A 61 2.78 -9.95 9.90
C ARG A 61 3.44 -8.83 9.10
N ARG A 62 4.77 -8.65 9.24
CA ARG A 62 5.52 -7.64 8.47
C ARG A 62 5.46 -7.93 6.96
N ILE A 63 5.78 -9.16 6.55
CA ILE A 63 5.74 -9.56 5.14
C ILE A 63 4.34 -9.33 4.55
N ALA A 64 3.29 -9.73 5.26
CA ALA A 64 1.91 -9.58 4.83
C ALA A 64 1.52 -8.10 4.68
N ALA A 65 1.82 -7.29 5.69
CA ALA A 65 1.48 -5.88 5.71
C ALA A 65 2.25 -5.08 4.64
N VAL A 66 3.57 -5.21 4.59
CA VAL A 66 4.40 -4.48 3.62
C VAL A 66 4.05 -4.88 2.19
N GLY A 67 3.81 -6.18 1.94
CA GLY A 67 3.36 -6.67 0.63
C GLY A 67 2.04 -6.04 0.18
N LYS A 68 1.03 -6.01 1.06
CA LYS A 68 -0.28 -5.41 0.74
C LYS A 68 -0.22 -3.90 0.59
N ILE A 69 0.52 -3.19 1.46
CA ILE A 69 0.71 -1.74 1.36
C ILE A 69 1.36 -1.39 0.01
N ARG A 70 2.40 -2.14 -0.36
CA ARG A 70 3.09 -1.93 -1.63
C ARG A 70 2.15 -2.13 -2.82
N THR A 71 1.40 -3.23 -2.86
CA THR A 71 0.42 -3.52 -3.92
C THR A 71 -0.68 -2.44 -3.95
N PHE A 72 -1.22 -2.05 -2.80
CA PHE A 72 -2.25 -1.02 -2.70
C PHE A 72 -1.84 0.28 -3.39
N PHE A 73 -0.61 0.74 -3.19
CA PHE A 73 -0.14 1.98 -3.81
C PHE A 73 0.34 1.79 -5.25
N LEU A 74 1.09 0.72 -5.55
CA LEU A 74 1.71 0.54 -6.86
C LEU A 74 0.69 0.25 -7.96
N ASP A 75 -0.31 -0.60 -7.71
CA ASP A 75 -1.32 -0.94 -8.72
C ASP A 75 -2.14 0.29 -9.12
N ARG A 76 -2.46 1.16 -8.16
CA ARG A 76 -3.21 2.40 -8.41
C ARG A 76 -2.39 3.47 -9.13
N ILE A 77 -1.09 3.47 -8.90
CA ILE A 77 -0.19 4.43 -9.55
C ILE A 77 0.08 4.04 -11.01
N ASP A 78 0.20 2.76 -11.32
CA ASP A 78 0.56 2.30 -12.67
C ASP A 78 -0.49 2.72 -13.71
N GLU A 79 -1.77 2.66 -13.37
CA GLU A 79 -2.84 3.18 -14.23
C GLU A 79 -2.71 4.70 -14.44
N ALA A 80 -2.48 5.45 -13.37
CA ALA A 80 -2.32 6.89 -13.44
C ALA A 80 -1.07 7.28 -14.24
N LEU A 81 0.05 6.59 -14.04
CA LEU A 81 1.31 6.86 -14.75
C LEU A 81 1.26 6.47 -16.24
N SER A 82 0.23 5.77 -16.71
CA SER A 82 -0.01 5.53 -18.13
C SER A 82 -0.50 6.78 -18.88
N GLN A 83 -0.98 7.81 -18.16
CA GLN A 83 -1.43 9.06 -18.76
C GLN A 83 -0.23 9.92 -19.23
N GLU A 84 -0.44 10.69 -20.28
CA GLU A 84 0.60 11.64 -20.77
C GLU A 84 0.56 12.95 -19.99
N ASP A 85 -0.62 13.48 -19.68
CA ASP A 85 -0.82 14.74 -18.97
C ASP A 85 -0.73 14.53 -17.44
N PRO A 86 0.22 15.20 -16.76
CA PRO A 86 0.38 15.08 -15.31
C PRO A 86 -0.86 15.47 -14.49
N ALA A 87 -1.63 16.44 -14.95
CA ALA A 87 -2.85 16.86 -14.23
C ALA A 87 -3.95 15.82 -14.38
N VAL A 88 -4.11 15.21 -15.54
CA VAL A 88 -5.05 14.10 -15.79
C VAL A 88 -4.65 12.86 -14.98
N ALA A 89 -3.35 12.55 -14.93
CA ALA A 89 -2.84 11.42 -14.12
C ALA A 89 -3.20 11.57 -12.64
N VAL A 90 -2.94 12.75 -12.07
CA VAL A 90 -3.27 13.06 -10.67
C VAL A 90 -4.77 12.99 -10.42
N GLU A 91 -5.58 13.55 -11.30
CA GLU A 91 -7.05 13.48 -11.20
C GLU A 91 -7.53 12.02 -11.22
N THR A 92 -7.05 11.22 -12.16
CA THR A 92 -7.41 9.79 -12.30
C THR A 92 -7.07 9.00 -11.04
N MET A 93 -5.84 9.17 -10.53
CA MET A 93 -5.39 8.51 -9.32
C MET A 93 -6.23 8.90 -8.09
N LEU A 94 -6.50 10.19 -7.91
CA LEU A 94 -7.29 10.67 -6.77
C LEU A 94 -8.74 10.20 -6.84
N ARG A 95 -9.35 10.18 -8.02
CA ARG A 95 -10.71 9.64 -8.20
C ARG A 95 -10.76 8.15 -7.91
N ALA A 96 -9.78 7.37 -8.34
CA ALA A 96 -9.68 5.94 -8.05
C ALA A 96 -9.55 5.67 -6.54
N LEU A 97 -8.71 6.45 -5.83
CA LEU A 97 -8.57 6.36 -4.37
C LEU A 97 -9.85 6.78 -3.64
N ALA A 98 -10.52 7.83 -4.13
CA ALA A 98 -11.77 8.32 -3.54
C ALA A 98 -12.97 7.37 -3.77
N ALA A 99 -12.91 6.50 -4.77
CA ALA A 99 -13.94 5.49 -5.01
C ALA A 99 -13.91 4.31 -4.03
N ASN A 100 -12.80 4.11 -3.29
CA ASN A 100 -12.71 3.04 -2.29
C ASN A 100 -13.65 3.28 -1.11
N ASP A 101 -14.14 2.19 -0.51
CA ASP A 101 -14.87 2.26 0.76
C ASP A 101 -13.92 2.79 1.86
N PRO A 102 -14.34 3.78 2.67
CA PRO A 102 -13.57 4.23 3.83
C PRO A 102 -13.23 3.12 4.85
N ARG A 103 -13.98 2.01 4.81
CA ARG A 103 -13.77 0.82 5.65
C ARG A 103 -13.10 -0.32 4.89
N ASP A 104 -12.46 -0.02 3.77
CA ASP A 104 -11.71 -1.02 3.00
C ASP A 104 -10.70 -1.74 3.88
N PRO A 105 -10.68 -3.08 3.90
CA PRO A 105 -9.73 -3.86 4.67
C PRO A 105 -8.26 -3.51 4.38
N GLU A 106 -7.93 -3.08 3.16
CA GLU A 106 -6.56 -2.66 2.81
C GLU A 106 -6.17 -1.34 3.51
N LEU A 107 -7.12 -0.40 3.64
CA LEU A 107 -6.91 0.83 4.41
C LEU A 107 -6.79 0.54 5.92
N LEU A 108 -7.62 -0.34 6.45
CA LEU A 108 -7.54 -0.75 7.86
C LEU A 108 -6.20 -1.44 8.14
N LEU A 109 -5.74 -2.30 7.23
CA LEU A 109 -4.42 -2.93 7.34
C LEU A 109 -3.30 -1.89 7.34
N LEU A 110 -3.39 -0.86 6.47
CA LEU A 110 -2.43 0.25 6.45
C LEU A 110 -2.37 0.95 7.81
N TYR A 111 -3.51 1.34 8.39
CA TYR A 111 -3.56 2.04 9.68
C TYR A 111 -3.04 1.17 10.83
N GLU A 112 -3.43 -0.09 10.91
CA GLU A 112 -2.92 -1.05 11.89
C GLU A 112 -1.39 -1.18 11.78
N SER A 113 -0.86 -1.22 10.56
CA SER A 113 0.57 -1.32 10.30
C SER A 113 1.33 -0.06 10.70
N LEU A 114 0.77 1.14 10.46
CA LEU A 114 1.38 2.41 10.88
C LEU A 114 1.44 2.53 12.41
N VAL A 115 0.37 2.12 13.11
CA VAL A 115 0.36 2.08 14.57
C VAL A 115 1.38 1.06 15.08
N ALA A 116 1.48 -0.13 14.49
CA ALA A 116 2.46 -1.15 14.86
C ALA A 116 3.90 -0.67 14.60
N ALA A 117 4.15 0.02 13.50
CA ALA A 117 5.46 0.59 13.14
C ALA A 117 5.98 1.62 14.15
N SER A 118 5.10 2.23 14.97
CA SER A 118 5.54 3.12 16.06
C SER A 118 6.31 2.39 17.16
N ARG A 119 6.22 1.04 17.21
CA ARG A 119 6.82 0.16 18.22
C ARG A 119 7.69 -0.94 17.62
N ASP A 120 7.83 -0.99 16.30
CA ASP A 120 8.63 -1.98 15.56
C ASP A 120 9.50 -1.25 14.54
N ASP A 121 10.79 -1.10 14.87
CA ASP A 121 11.76 -0.36 14.05
C ASP A 121 11.98 -1.00 12.69
N GLN A 122 11.91 -2.33 12.59
CA GLN A 122 12.05 -3.03 11.32
C GLN A 122 10.83 -2.79 10.42
N LEU A 123 9.62 -2.94 10.95
CA LEU A 123 8.39 -2.63 10.20
C LEU A 123 8.38 -1.17 9.73
N ARG A 124 8.79 -0.23 10.61
CA ARG A 124 8.90 1.17 10.25
C ARG A 124 9.87 1.41 9.10
N ALA A 125 11.04 0.78 9.13
CA ALA A 125 12.02 0.91 8.05
C ALA A 125 11.52 0.33 6.73
N GLU A 126 10.84 -0.82 6.75
CA GLU A 126 10.28 -1.47 5.56
C GLU A 126 9.14 -0.65 4.93
N ILE A 127 8.24 -0.09 5.74
CA ILE A 127 7.17 0.83 5.26
C ILE A 127 7.80 2.12 4.71
N ALA A 128 8.76 2.71 5.41
CA ALA A 128 9.43 3.92 4.96
C ALA A 128 10.14 3.72 3.62
N ALA A 129 10.77 2.56 3.40
CA ALA A 129 11.39 2.20 2.13
C ALA A 129 10.35 2.10 0.99
N SER A 130 9.19 1.48 1.25
CA SER A 130 8.10 1.37 0.26
C SER A 130 7.53 2.74 -0.12
N LEU A 131 7.34 3.63 0.86
CA LEU A 131 6.89 5.00 0.61
C LEU A 131 7.95 5.85 -0.12
N ALA A 132 9.24 5.62 0.15
CA ALA A 132 10.32 6.29 -0.57
C ALA A 132 10.37 5.85 -2.04
N GLU A 133 10.21 4.55 -2.31
CA GLU A 133 10.11 4.01 -3.67
C GLU A 133 8.93 4.64 -4.44
N LEU A 134 7.76 4.71 -3.81
CA LEU A 134 6.58 5.34 -4.39
C LEU A 134 6.84 6.81 -4.76
N ARG A 135 7.39 7.60 -3.82
CA ARG A 135 7.71 9.01 -4.06
C ARG A 135 8.76 9.19 -5.16
N GLN A 136 9.76 8.30 -5.21
CA GLN A 136 10.78 8.37 -6.26
C GLN A 136 10.18 8.08 -7.65
N ARG A 137 9.33 7.06 -7.78
CA ARG A 137 8.64 6.76 -9.04
C ARG A 137 7.78 7.94 -9.52
N LEU A 138 7.03 8.56 -8.62
CA LEU A 138 6.25 9.77 -8.93
C LEU A 138 7.16 10.92 -9.35
N CYS A 139 8.23 11.16 -8.61
CA CYS A 139 9.20 12.22 -8.90
C CYS A 139 9.81 12.05 -10.31
N ASP A 140 10.28 10.84 -10.64
CA ASP A 140 10.89 10.54 -11.94
C ASP A 140 9.88 10.71 -13.08
N TRP A 141 8.65 10.26 -12.86
CA TRP A 141 7.57 10.36 -13.83
C TRP A 141 7.17 11.84 -14.09
N PHE A 142 7.05 12.67 -13.04
CA PHE A 142 6.79 14.10 -13.16
C PHE A 142 7.95 14.84 -13.83
N ALA A 143 9.20 14.51 -13.49
CA ALA A 143 10.38 15.09 -14.10
C ALA A 143 10.42 14.82 -15.61
N ALA A 144 10.12 13.60 -16.05
CA ALA A 144 10.07 13.21 -17.44
C ALA A 144 9.00 13.97 -18.26
N ARG A 145 8.02 14.60 -17.58
CA ARG A 145 6.91 15.36 -18.20
C ARG A 145 7.03 16.87 -18.00
N GLY A 146 8.22 17.34 -17.62
CA GLY A 146 8.49 18.77 -17.50
C GLY A 146 7.75 19.46 -16.35
N VAL A 147 7.46 18.74 -15.27
CA VAL A 147 6.94 19.34 -14.04
C VAL A 147 8.10 20.01 -13.30
N ALA A 148 8.00 21.32 -13.06
CA ALA A 148 8.97 22.01 -12.20
C ALA A 148 8.87 21.47 -10.75
N HIS A 149 9.96 21.33 -10.05
CA HIS A 149 9.97 20.82 -8.67
C HIS A 149 9.27 19.47 -8.47
N PRO A 150 9.59 18.41 -9.25
CA PRO A 150 8.84 17.14 -9.25
C PRO A 150 8.83 16.45 -7.90
N LEU A 151 9.91 16.55 -7.11
CA LEU A 151 9.98 16.01 -5.75
C LEU A 151 8.99 16.71 -4.82
N THR A 152 8.85 18.04 -4.92
CA THR A 152 7.88 18.80 -4.11
C THR A 152 6.46 18.35 -4.43
N VAL A 153 6.14 18.19 -5.71
CA VAL A 153 4.82 17.68 -6.15
C VAL A 153 4.58 16.28 -5.61
N ALA A 154 5.54 15.36 -5.76
CA ALA A 154 5.39 13.98 -5.29
C ALA A 154 5.18 13.90 -3.77
N VAL A 155 5.94 14.67 -2.97
CA VAL A 155 5.80 14.72 -1.52
C VAL A 155 4.46 15.32 -1.11
N THR A 156 4.06 16.44 -1.72
CA THR A 156 2.79 17.10 -1.41
C THR A 156 1.61 16.20 -1.74
N LEU A 157 1.65 15.54 -2.92
CA LEU A 157 0.62 14.63 -3.37
C LEU A 157 0.45 13.44 -2.41
N THR A 158 1.53 12.76 -2.06
CA THR A 158 1.47 11.60 -1.15
C THR A 158 0.98 12.00 0.24
N ALA A 159 1.48 13.10 0.81
CA ALA A 159 1.03 13.57 2.12
C ALA A 159 -0.45 14.00 2.13
N ALA A 160 -0.92 14.63 1.05
CA ALA A 160 -2.33 15.02 0.93
C ALA A 160 -3.26 13.82 0.79
N ILE A 161 -2.83 12.78 0.06
CA ILE A 161 -3.56 11.51 -0.06
C ILE A 161 -3.66 10.82 1.31
N ASP A 162 -2.56 10.69 2.03
CA ASP A 162 -2.54 10.06 3.35
C ASP A 162 -3.48 10.78 4.31
N GLY A 163 -3.43 12.12 4.32
CA GLY A 163 -4.33 12.94 5.12
C GLY A 163 -5.80 12.79 4.74
N TYR A 164 -6.11 12.78 3.46
CA TYR A 164 -7.47 12.59 2.95
C TYR A 164 -8.04 11.22 3.32
N LEU A 165 -7.30 10.15 3.08
CA LEU A 165 -7.73 8.79 3.39
C LEU A 165 -8.00 8.63 4.89
N LEU A 166 -7.13 9.18 5.74
CA LEU A 166 -7.32 9.18 7.19
C LEU A 166 -8.57 9.96 7.61
N GLN A 167 -8.76 11.18 7.09
CA GLN A 167 -9.92 11.99 7.43
C GLN A 167 -11.22 11.32 7.01
N ARG A 168 -11.26 10.77 5.80
CA ARG A 168 -12.43 10.10 5.26
C ARG A 168 -12.77 8.80 5.99
N SER A 169 -11.79 8.09 6.54
CA SER A 169 -12.04 6.90 7.37
C SER A 169 -12.75 7.25 8.69
N LEU A 170 -12.55 8.47 9.19
CA LEU A 170 -13.18 8.99 10.40
C LEU A 170 -14.51 9.71 10.11
N ASP A 171 -14.57 10.41 8.99
CA ASP A 171 -15.75 11.14 8.54
C ASP A 171 -16.02 10.87 7.05
N PRO A 172 -16.90 9.91 6.72
CA PRO A 172 -17.25 9.58 5.34
C PRO A 172 -17.88 10.72 4.53
N SER A 173 -18.27 11.83 5.16
CA SER A 173 -18.83 13.00 4.48
C SER A 173 -17.76 13.90 3.85
N VAL A 174 -16.47 13.64 4.11
CA VAL A 174 -15.37 14.39 3.50
C VAL A 174 -15.34 14.14 1.99
N GLU A 175 -15.68 15.18 1.24
CA GLU A 175 -15.75 15.15 -0.22
C GLU A 175 -14.35 15.21 -0.86
N PRO A 176 -14.08 14.40 -1.91
CA PRO A 176 -12.77 14.40 -2.58
C PRO A 176 -12.56 15.61 -3.50
N GLY A 177 -13.63 16.26 -3.97
CA GLY A 177 -13.58 17.32 -4.98
C GLY A 177 -12.58 18.43 -4.66
N PRO A 178 -12.66 19.10 -3.50
CA PRO A 178 -11.73 20.17 -3.15
C PRO A 178 -10.25 19.75 -3.12
N LEU A 179 -9.96 18.52 -2.68
CA LEU A 179 -8.59 17.98 -2.72
C LEU A 179 -8.12 17.76 -4.15
N ILE A 180 -8.96 17.15 -4.98
CA ILE A 180 -8.66 16.87 -6.39
C ILE A 180 -8.37 18.19 -7.12
N ASP A 181 -9.28 19.17 -7.01
CA ASP A 181 -9.13 20.46 -7.66
C ASP A 181 -7.86 21.18 -7.23
N GLY A 182 -7.54 21.18 -5.94
CA GLY A 182 -6.34 21.79 -5.39
C GLY A 182 -5.05 21.15 -5.91
N LEU A 183 -4.96 19.82 -5.93
CA LEU A 183 -3.78 19.11 -6.37
C LEU A 183 -3.60 19.17 -7.90
N VAL A 184 -4.70 19.09 -8.66
CA VAL A 184 -4.67 19.30 -10.12
C VAL A 184 -4.20 20.71 -10.47
N ALA A 185 -4.69 21.74 -9.76
CA ALA A 185 -4.23 23.12 -9.95
C ALA A 185 -2.74 23.28 -9.63
N LEU A 186 -2.25 22.68 -8.55
CA LEU A 186 -0.83 22.66 -8.20
C LEU A 186 0.00 22.07 -9.34
N VAL A 187 -0.37 20.92 -9.88
CA VAL A 187 0.38 20.27 -10.96
C VAL A 187 0.38 21.12 -12.21
N ARG A 188 -0.76 21.68 -12.63
CA ARG A 188 -0.86 22.57 -13.80
C ARG A 188 0.03 23.80 -13.66
N GLN A 189 0.09 24.39 -12.49
CA GLN A 189 0.97 25.53 -12.20
C GLN A 189 2.46 25.16 -12.35
N GLN A 190 2.84 23.96 -11.91
CA GLN A 190 4.23 23.48 -12.02
C GLN A 190 4.62 23.10 -13.46
N VAL A 191 3.69 22.64 -14.28
CA VAL A 191 3.93 22.42 -15.74
C VAL A 191 4.09 23.74 -16.46
N ALA A 192 3.26 24.74 -16.19
CA ALA A 192 3.36 26.07 -16.80
C ALA A 192 4.68 26.79 -16.45
N ALA A 193 5.17 26.63 -15.24
CA ALA A 193 6.42 27.23 -14.78
C ALA A 193 7.69 26.66 -15.46
N TYR A 194 7.62 25.44 -16.01
CA TYR A 194 8.75 24.81 -16.72
C TYR A 194 8.89 25.30 -18.16
N GLY A 195 7.82 25.82 -18.78
CA GLY A 195 7.78 26.32 -20.17
C GLY A 195 8.05 27.81 -20.32
N SER A 196 8.32 28.52 -19.23
CA SER A 196 8.65 29.96 -19.20
C SER A 196 10.10 30.18 -18.84
#